data_bdde974bbd95497a5f5174e62e317edb
#
_entry.id   bdde974bbd95497a5f5174e62e317edb
#
_cell.length_a   1.000
_cell.length_b   1.000
_cell.length_c   1.000
_cell.angle_alpha   90.00
_cell.angle_beta   90.00
_cell.angle_gamma   90.00
#
_symmetry.space_group_name_H-M   'P 1'
#
loop_
_entity.id
_entity.type
_entity.pdbx_description
1 polymer ?
#
loop_
_entity_poly.entity_id
_entity_poly.type
_entity_poly.pdbx_seq_one_letter_code
_entity_poly.pdbx_strand_id
1 'polypeptide(L)'
;MKVIVLKAVAAAAVLLMAASSHAAPTLVRDARVFDGERVHERRSVLFDGAVIVDADFRGAPPAGARIVDGAGRTLLPGLIDAHVHAFRYLELPLLFGVTTQVDMFNSVQIMQELKTAMTAGKNGGRADMFSAGTLATAKGGHGTQFGMPIPTLATPGEAQAFVDARIAEGSHFIKIAWEEGHGAHRMNSLDAATVTALIEAAHRRGKLAVVHISTLAHARAALEMGADGLVHLFIGKDIAAADADALARLAKAKRAFVIPTWVVLESMAGVKTDGVLSDPALAGLLDREQRQSLRASYGQSPMPEQLVAPKAVIAAMHRAGVPVLAGTDAGNAGTQYGISMHQELAALVAAGMRPGEALAAATSAPARAFGLGKRGRVASGYKADLVLVEGNPLVDIASTRRIVEVWKDGESTEPLRVRQRERVARENAEPGMAPVTLPADGRISLFTKEKLASPFGMGWSPTHDGMMGGASSATLELLPLDAGAPAALAVRARVVKANFPYPWAGLAFGPGAQPMQPANLSAVKTIAFRVRGDGQRYALSMMSRGVTIPATVHFIAGPEWKEVSVPLSRFPGIDPALLTMIGFNAGPEPGDYRFEIADVRLLDK
;
A
#
# COMPACT_ATOMS: atom_id res chain seq x y z
N MET A 1 21.33 -56.97 66.57
CA MET A 1 20.83 -57.70 65.41
C MET A 1 19.62 -56.95 64.86
N LYS A 2 19.85 -56.17 63.77
CA LYS A 2 18.78 -55.46 63.10
C LYS A 2 18.88 -55.83 61.58
N VAL A 3 17.86 -56.50 61.13
CA VAL A 3 17.71 -56.91 59.74
C VAL A 3 17.24 -55.67 58.95
N ILE A 4 18.01 -55.24 57.91
CA ILE A 4 17.62 -54.21 57.00
C ILE A 4 17.04 -54.88 55.73
N VAL A 5 15.76 -54.64 55.51
CA VAL A 5 15.05 -55.05 54.29
C VAL A 5 15.27 -54.00 53.20
N LEU A 6 15.96 -54.35 52.10
CA LEU A 6 16.10 -53.51 50.93
C LEU A 6 14.81 -53.67 50.06
N LYS A 7 14.04 -52.58 49.93
CA LYS A 7 12.97 -52.50 48.93
C LYS A 7 13.55 -51.92 47.64
N ALA A 8 13.60 -52.73 46.59
CA ALA A 8 13.88 -52.30 45.23
C ALA A 8 12.63 -51.60 44.67
N VAL A 9 12.76 -50.30 44.39
CA VAL A 9 11.75 -49.53 43.66
C VAL A 9 12.17 -49.53 42.18
N ALA A 10 11.42 -50.28 41.37
CA ALA A 10 11.54 -50.21 39.90
C ALA A 10 10.89 -48.90 39.42
N ALA A 11 11.70 -47.93 39.04
CA ALA A 11 11.23 -46.71 38.36
C ALA A 11 10.99 -47.04 36.90
N ALA A 12 9.72 -47.18 36.50
CA ALA A 12 9.30 -47.21 35.11
C ALA A 12 9.40 -45.79 34.56
N ALA A 13 10.45 -45.49 33.82
CA ALA A 13 10.56 -44.27 33.04
C ALA A 13 9.58 -44.35 31.87
N VAL A 14 8.40 -43.75 32.03
CA VAL A 14 7.51 -43.48 30.88
C VAL A 14 8.12 -42.33 30.09
N LEU A 15 8.82 -42.64 29.00
CA LEU A 15 9.15 -41.67 27.99
C LEU A 15 7.83 -41.22 27.33
N LEU A 16 7.30 -40.10 27.80
CA LEU A 16 6.36 -39.32 26.98
C LEU A 16 7.16 -38.75 25.82
N MET A 17 7.18 -39.47 24.67
CA MET A 17 7.44 -38.85 23.41
C MET A 17 6.32 -37.83 23.20
N ALA A 18 6.64 -36.54 23.36
CA ALA A 18 5.84 -35.47 22.84
C ALA A 18 5.82 -35.65 21.33
N ALA A 19 4.82 -36.36 20.82
CA ALA A 19 4.52 -36.36 19.40
C ALA A 19 4.23 -34.93 19.05
N SER A 20 5.21 -34.23 18.49
CA SER A 20 4.96 -33.00 17.76
C SER A 20 3.87 -33.36 16.76
N SER A 21 2.66 -32.83 16.95
CA SER A 21 1.58 -33.05 15.99
C SER A 21 2.00 -32.30 14.71
N HIS A 22 2.78 -32.94 13.88
CA HIS A 22 2.98 -32.49 12.51
C HIS A 22 1.64 -32.62 11.82
N ALA A 23 1.20 -31.58 11.16
CA ALA A 23 0.03 -31.66 10.30
C ALA A 23 0.26 -32.83 9.32
N ALA A 24 -0.78 -33.60 9.03
CA ALA A 24 -0.67 -34.73 8.11
C ALA A 24 -0.18 -34.22 6.73
N PRO A 25 0.65 -35.00 6.02
CA PRO A 25 1.07 -34.65 4.66
C PRO A 25 -0.14 -34.32 3.78
N THR A 26 0.03 -33.37 2.85
CA THR A 26 -1.03 -33.00 1.91
C THR A 26 -0.61 -33.39 0.49
N LEU A 27 -1.50 -34.05 -0.24
CA LEU A 27 -1.35 -34.41 -1.64
C LEU A 27 -2.38 -33.64 -2.47
N VAL A 28 -1.94 -32.66 -3.26
CA VAL A 28 -2.75 -32.05 -4.32
C VAL A 28 -2.65 -32.97 -5.55
N ARG A 29 -3.76 -33.60 -5.93
CA ARG A 29 -3.77 -34.63 -6.95
C ARG A 29 -4.32 -34.13 -8.28
N ASP A 30 -3.66 -34.51 -9.38
CA ASP A 30 -4.12 -34.29 -10.75
C ASP A 30 -4.34 -32.82 -11.15
N ALA A 31 -3.61 -31.88 -10.56
CA ALA A 31 -3.69 -30.46 -10.89
C ALA A 31 -2.88 -30.11 -12.15
N ARG A 32 -3.29 -29.05 -12.86
CA ARG A 32 -2.34 -28.28 -13.66
C ARG A 32 -1.37 -27.61 -12.70
N VAL A 33 -0.08 -27.66 -12.96
CA VAL A 33 0.94 -27.04 -12.11
C VAL A 33 1.72 -26.01 -12.92
N PHE A 34 1.69 -24.76 -12.51
CA PHE A 34 2.67 -23.77 -12.92
C PHE A 34 3.81 -23.78 -11.90
N ASP A 35 5.00 -24.23 -12.30
CA ASP A 35 6.12 -24.43 -11.38
C ASP A 35 6.91 -23.15 -11.06
N GLY A 36 6.42 -21.98 -11.52
CA GLY A 36 7.09 -20.69 -11.45
C GLY A 36 7.78 -20.29 -12.76
N GLU A 37 7.94 -21.22 -13.71
CA GLU A 37 8.55 -20.99 -15.02
C GLU A 37 7.82 -21.72 -16.15
N ARG A 38 7.36 -22.93 -15.88
CA ARG A 38 6.75 -23.85 -16.85
C ARG A 38 5.41 -24.37 -16.37
N VAL A 39 4.62 -24.80 -17.31
CA VAL A 39 3.32 -25.43 -17.05
C VAL A 39 3.43 -26.93 -17.23
N HIS A 40 2.79 -27.65 -16.33
CA HIS A 40 2.61 -29.10 -16.39
C HIS A 40 1.11 -29.38 -16.30
N GLU A 41 0.53 -29.91 -17.36
CA GLU A 41 -0.94 -30.03 -17.51
C GLU A 41 -1.59 -30.96 -16.48
N ARG A 42 -0.85 -31.93 -15.95
CA ARG A 42 -1.35 -32.85 -14.95
C ARG A 42 -0.21 -33.36 -14.07
N ARG A 43 -0.19 -32.92 -12.83
CA ARG A 43 0.74 -33.41 -11.81
C ARG A 43 0.07 -33.54 -10.45
N SER A 44 0.61 -34.44 -9.63
CA SER A 44 0.28 -34.48 -8.21
C SER A 44 1.47 -33.98 -7.42
N VAL A 45 1.22 -33.12 -6.42
CA VAL A 45 2.26 -32.49 -5.60
C VAL A 45 2.05 -32.90 -4.14
N LEU A 46 3.06 -33.54 -3.57
CA LEU A 46 3.08 -33.94 -2.17
C LEU A 46 3.93 -32.98 -1.36
N PHE A 47 3.39 -32.46 -0.26
CA PHE A 47 4.15 -31.69 0.72
C PHE A 47 3.85 -32.15 2.14
N ASP A 48 4.85 -32.00 3.00
CA ASP A 48 4.78 -32.36 4.40
C ASP A 48 5.36 -31.20 5.24
N GLY A 49 4.56 -30.67 6.15
CA GLY A 49 4.86 -29.43 6.82
C GLY A 49 5.26 -28.34 5.81
N ALA A 50 6.29 -27.59 6.12
CA ALA A 50 6.70 -26.42 5.33
C ALA A 50 7.40 -26.74 3.99
N VAL A 51 7.52 -28.01 3.57
CA VAL A 51 8.36 -28.40 2.43
C VAL A 51 7.60 -29.23 1.41
N ILE A 52 7.78 -28.91 0.13
CA ILE A 52 7.33 -29.75 -0.99
C ILE A 52 8.26 -30.96 -1.04
N VAL A 53 7.73 -32.15 -0.72
CA VAL A 53 8.48 -33.40 -0.71
C VAL A 53 8.70 -33.89 -2.13
N ASP A 54 7.63 -33.91 -2.93
CA ASP A 54 7.68 -34.35 -4.32
C ASP A 54 6.72 -33.51 -5.19
N ALA A 55 7.27 -32.86 -6.19
CA ALA A 55 6.52 -31.99 -7.11
C ALA A 55 5.92 -32.74 -8.32
N ASP A 56 6.19 -34.05 -8.46
CA ASP A 56 5.61 -34.93 -9.50
C ASP A 56 5.29 -36.33 -8.91
N PHE A 57 4.59 -36.33 -7.78
CA PHE A 57 4.30 -37.54 -7.02
C PHE A 57 3.43 -38.53 -7.80
N ARG A 58 3.87 -39.78 -7.84
CA ARG A 58 3.22 -40.88 -8.61
C ARG A 58 2.89 -42.11 -7.76
N GLY A 59 3.24 -42.06 -6.47
CA GLY A 59 3.03 -43.18 -5.55
C GLY A 59 1.60 -43.26 -5.00
N ALA A 60 1.37 -44.28 -4.16
CA ALA A 60 0.18 -44.30 -3.30
C ALA A 60 0.26 -43.19 -2.25
N PRO A 61 -0.86 -42.49 -1.94
CA PRO A 61 -0.87 -41.47 -0.94
C PRO A 61 -0.31 -41.97 0.40
N PRO A 62 0.54 -41.23 1.10
CA PRO A 62 0.99 -41.59 2.44
C PRO A 62 -0.19 -41.81 3.40
N ALA A 63 -0.02 -42.71 4.36
CA ALA A 63 -1.05 -42.97 5.35
C ALA A 63 -1.43 -41.70 6.11
N GLY A 64 -2.72 -41.39 6.22
CA GLY A 64 -3.24 -40.21 6.86
C GLY A 64 -3.07 -38.91 6.04
N ALA A 65 -2.55 -38.94 4.82
CA ALA A 65 -2.41 -37.76 3.99
C ALA A 65 -3.77 -37.14 3.66
N ARG A 66 -3.86 -35.83 3.76
CA ARG A 66 -4.98 -35.04 3.23
C ARG A 66 -4.90 -35.01 1.70
N ILE A 67 -5.93 -35.48 1.04
CA ILE A 67 -6.01 -35.46 -0.42
C ILE A 67 -6.86 -34.26 -0.86
N VAL A 68 -6.30 -33.44 -1.73
CA VAL A 68 -6.97 -32.28 -2.34
C VAL A 68 -7.11 -32.56 -3.84
N ASP A 69 -8.34 -32.53 -4.35
CA ASP A 69 -8.58 -32.69 -5.77
C ASP A 69 -8.15 -31.48 -6.56
N GLY A 70 -7.24 -31.65 -7.50
CA GLY A 70 -6.71 -30.61 -8.38
C GLY A 70 -7.27 -30.65 -9.80
N ALA A 71 -8.17 -31.59 -10.11
CA ALA A 71 -8.75 -31.72 -11.46
C ALA A 71 -9.51 -30.43 -11.84
N GLY A 72 -9.24 -29.90 -13.03
CA GLY A 72 -9.81 -28.62 -13.48
C GLY A 72 -9.19 -27.35 -12.83
N ARG A 73 -8.26 -27.53 -11.89
CA ARG A 73 -7.62 -26.47 -11.10
C ARG A 73 -6.16 -26.30 -11.49
N THR A 74 -5.60 -25.14 -11.11
CA THR A 74 -4.19 -24.84 -11.29
C THR A 74 -3.52 -24.59 -9.95
N LEU A 75 -2.45 -25.33 -9.66
CA LEU A 75 -1.56 -25.10 -8.52
C LEU A 75 -0.43 -24.16 -8.94
N LEU A 76 -0.26 -23.11 -8.15
CA LEU A 76 0.76 -22.08 -8.32
C LEU A 76 1.69 -22.06 -7.11
N PRO A 77 2.95 -21.60 -7.24
CA PRO A 77 3.69 -21.12 -6.08
C PRO A 77 2.92 -19.99 -5.38
N GLY A 78 3.07 -19.83 -4.09
CA GLY A 78 2.59 -18.66 -3.39
C GLY A 78 3.10 -17.38 -4.06
N LEU A 79 2.19 -16.42 -4.26
CA LEU A 79 2.53 -15.17 -4.92
C LEU A 79 3.49 -14.33 -4.05
N ILE A 80 4.35 -13.59 -4.71
CA ILE A 80 5.32 -12.68 -4.10
C ILE A 80 5.00 -11.27 -4.57
N ASP A 81 4.63 -10.39 -3.64
CA ASP A 81 4.48 -8.96 -3.92
C ASP A 81 5.85 -8.30 -3.79
N ALA A 82 6.41 -7.86 -4.92
CA ALA A 82 7.76 -7.33 -4.99
C ALA A 82 7.87 -5.87 -4.50
N HIS A 83 6.75 -5.22 -4.13
CA HIS A 83 6.74 -3.88 -3.57
C HIS A 83 5.52 -3.61 -2.71
N VAL A 84 5.73 -3.48 -1.42
CA VAL A 84 4.70 -3.08 -0.45
C VAL A 84 5.27 -2.15 0.62
N HIS A 85 4.37 -1.57 1.44
CA HIS A 85 4.66 -0.92 2.71
C HIS A 85 3.90 -1.65 3.81
N ALA A 86 4.48 -2.73 4.37
CA ALA A 86 3.81 -3.74 5.19
C ALA A 86 3.76 -3.34 6.68
N PHE A 87 3.02 -2.29 7.03
CA PHE A 87 2.90 -1.77 8.39
C PHE A 87 1.57 -2.10 9.08
N ARG A 88 0.59 -2.67 8.37
CA ARG A 88 -0.74 -3.07 8.89
C ARG A 88 -1.32 -4.23 8.09
N TYR A 89 -2.40 -4.86 8.61
CA TYR A 89 -3.11 -5.97 7.96
C TYR A 89 -2.20 -7.10 7.50
N LEU A 90 -1.25 -7.50 8.34
CA LEU A 90 -0.15 -8.41 7.97
C LEU A 90 -0.61 -9.83 7.57
N GLU A 91 -1.81 -10.24 7.99
CA GLU A 91 -2.47 -11.48 7.62
C GLU A 91 -3.20 -11.40 6.28
N LEU A 92 -3.61 -10.18 5.87
CA LEU A 92 -4.46 -9.96 4.70
C LEU A 92 -3.87 -10.50 3.38
N PRO A 93 -2.55 -10.36 3.09
CA PRO A 93 -1.94 -10.90 1.88
C PRO A 93 -2.22 -12.37 1.65
N LEU A 94 -2.17 -13.19 2.73
CA LEU A 94 -2.42 -14.64 2.64
C LEU A 94 -3.82 -14.98 2.13
N LEU A 95 -4.81 -14.14 2.44
CA LEU A 95 -6.20 -14.36 2.02
C LEU A 95 -6.36 -14.28 0.50
N PHE A 96 -5.41 -13.64 -0.18
CA PHE A 96 -5.37 -13.43 -1.62
C PHE A 96 -4.19 -14.15 -2.29
N GLY A 97 -3.57 -15.13 -1.62
CA GLY A 97 -2.53 -15.96 -2.19
C GLY A 97 -1.13 -15.37 -2.19
N VAL A 98 -0.93 -14.18 -1.62
CA VAL A 98 0.41 -13.58 -1.47
C VAL A 98 1.05 -14.11 -0.19
N THR A 99 2.06 -14.97 -0.33
CA THR A 99 2.75 -15.64 0.79
C THR A 99 4.07 -14.98 1.18
N THR A 100 4.57 -14.08 0.33
CA THR A 100 5.82 -13.35 0.56
C THR A 100 5.68 -11.91 0.07
N GLN A 101 6.26 -10.97 0.81
CA GLN A 101 6.27 -9.54 0.50
C GLN A 101 7.69 -8.99 0.54
N VAL A 102 8.02 -8.12 -0.42
CA VAL A 102 9.23 -7.30 -0.41
C VAL A 102 8.82 -5.88 -0.02
N ASP A 103 9.17 -5.51 1.19
CA ASP A 103 8.75 -4.25 1.80
C ASP A 103 9.81 -3.17 1.57
N MET A 104 9.38 -2.06 0.99
CA MET A 104 10.27 -1.00 0.51
C MET A 104 10.52 0.12 1.51
N PHE A 105 9.71 0.20 2.57
CA PHE A 105 9.88 1.16 3.65
C PHE A 105 9.02 0.78 4.86
N ASN A 106 9.66 0.62 6.00
CA ASN A 106 8.98 0.29 7.26
C ASN A 106 9.75 0.84 8.47
N SER A 107 9.11 0.81 9.63
CA SER A 107 9.82 1.02 10.89
C SER A 107 10.77 -0.14 11.18
N VAL A 108 11.91 0.17 11.77
CA VAL A 108 12.92 -0.83 12.17
C VAL A 108 12.31 -1.87 13.12
N GLN A 109 11.44 -1.43 14.02
CA GLN A 109 10.77 -2.31 14.98
C GLN A 109 9.92 -3.38 14.28
N ILE A 110 9.00 -2.98 13.39
CA ILE A 110 8.14 -3.92 12.65
C ILE A 110 8.98 -4.88 11.81
N MET A 111 9.99 -4.36 11.11
CA MET A 111 10.91 -5.20 10.34
C MET A 111 11.59 -6.27 11.21
N GLN A 112 12.13 -5.89 12.38
CA GLN A 112 12.82 -6.82 13.27
C GLN A 112 11.88 -7.85 13.90
N GLU A 113 10.67 -7.44 14.30
CA GLU A 113 9.64 -8.35 14.82
C GLU A 113 9.26 -9.42 13.79
N LEU A 114 8.95 -9.01 12.56
CA LEU A 114 8.57 -9.93 11.49
C LEU A 114 9.73 -10.83 11.06
N LYS A 115 10.95 -10.30 10.97
CA LYS A 115 12.15 -11.09 10.69
C LYS A 115 12.41 -12.15 11.77
N THR A 116 12.25 -11.78 13.03
CA THR A 116 12.40 -12.70 14.17
C THR A 116 11.35 -13.82 14.13
N ALA A 117 10.08 -13.47 13.90
CA ALA A 117 8.99 -14.43 13.76
C ALA A 117 9.22 -15.40 12.58
N MET A 118 9.63 -14.88 11.44
CA MET A 118 9.94 -15.67 10.24
C MET A 118 11.12 -16.63 10.50
N THR A 119 12.20 -16.16 11.13
CA THR A 119 13.37 -16.98 11.45
C THR A 119 13.05 -18.08 12.46
N ALA A 120 12.16 -17.80 13.40
CA ALA A 120 11.71 -18.77 14.41
C ALA A 120 10.64 -19.76 13.89
N GLY A 121 10.23 -19.68 12.61
CA GLY A 121 9.13 -20.49 12.04
C GLY A 121 7.76 -20.18 12.66
N LYS A 122 7.59 -19.01 13.26
CA LYS A 122 6.34 -18.56 13.93
C LYS A 122 5.57 -17.55 13.09
N ASN A 123 5.65 -17.67 11.76
CA ASN A 123 5.05 -16.72 10.82
C ASN A 123 3.85 -17.31 10.04
N GLY A 124 3.30 -18.46 10.45
CA GLY A 124 2.26 -19.19 9.70
C GLY A 124 0.98 -18.39 9.42
N GLY A 125 0.65 -17.41 10.24
CA GLY A 125 -0.51 -16.53 10.04
C GLY A 125 -0.26 -15.28 9.21
N ARG A 126 0.94 -15.11 8.63
CA ARG A 126 1.35 -13.90 7.90
C ARG A 126 2.21 -14.26 6.69
N ALA A 127 2.24 -13.37 5.69
CA ALA A 127 3.22 -13.47 4.61
C ALA A 127 4.64 -13.27 5.15
N ASP A 128 5.62 -13.97 4.57
CA ASP A 128 7.03 -13.71 4.85
C ASP A 128 7.39 -12.29 4.38
N MET A 129 8.25 -11.57 5.12
CA MET A 129 8.63 -10.21 4.78
C MET A 129 10.13 -10.05 4.65
N PHE A 130 10.56 -9.49 3.53
CA PHE A 130 11.92 -9.05 3.26
C PHE A 130 11.92 -7.54 3.08
N SER A 131 12.52 -6.79 3.99
CA SER A 131 12.36 -5.34 4.06
C SER A 131 13.67 -4.60 3.85
N ALA A 132 13.57 -3.41 3.24
CA ALA A 132 14.62 -2.40 3.23
C ALA A 132 14.75 -1.69 4.59
N GLY A 133 13.74 -1.82 5.49
CA GLY A 133 13.65 -0.99 6.68
C GLY A 133 13.47 0.47 6.30
N THR A 134 14.27 1.36 6.86
CA THR A 134 14.21 2.79 6.54
C THR A 134 14.89 3.08 5.20
N LEU A 135 14.18 3.74 4.29
CA LEU A 135 14.70 4.15 2.99
C LEU A 135 15.71 5.31 3.10
N ALA A 136 16.61 5.43 2.12
CA ALA A 136 17.52 6.55 1.99
C ALA A 136 16.83 7.73 1.28
N THR A 137 16.81 8.88 1.91
CA THR A 137 16.18 10.10 1.40
C THR A 137 16.85 11.37 1.92
N ALA A 138 16.60 12.50 1.27
CA ALA A 138 17.00 13.82 1.75
C ALA A 138 16.10 14.32 2.89
N LYS A 139 16.57 15.28 3.67
CA LYS A 139 15.75 15.98 4.66
C LYS A 139 14.57 16.69 3.97
N GLY A 140 13.34 16.39 4.41
CA GLY A 140 12.11 16.87 3.76
C GLY A 140 11.85 16.23 2.39
N GLY A 141 12.49 15.08 2.11
CA GLY A 141 12.30 14.28 0.90
C GLY A 141 11.23 13.20 1.06
N HIS A 142 11.09 12.40 0.00
CA HIS A 142 10.13 11.30 -0.04
C HIS A 142 10.32 10.33 1.14
N GLY A 143 9.24 9.95 1.80
CA GLY A 143 9.24 9.14 3.01
C GLY A 143 9.11 9.95 4.31
N THR A 144 9.52 11.24 4.32
CA THR A 144 9.40 12.11 5.51
C THR A 144 7.98 12.64 5.72
N GLN A 145 7.12 12.59 4.70
CA GLN A 145 5.72 13.06 4.75
C GLN A 145 4.80 12.19 5.64
N PHE A 146 5.25 11.04 6.07
CA PHE A 146 4.44 10.14 6.91
C PHE A 146 4.55 10.44 8.42
N GLY A 147 5.24 11.52 8.81
CA GLY A 147 5.33 12.00 10.19
C GLY A 147 6.21 11.15 11.11
N MET A 148 6.86 10.11 10.61
CA MET A 148 7.84 9.35 11.36
C MET A 148 9.23 9.99 11.21
N PRO A 149 9.95 10.25 12.32
CA PRO A 149 11.34 10.69 12.23
C PRO A 149 12.19 9.55 11.64
N ILE A 150 12.82 9.81 10.51
CA ILE A 150 13.71 8.88 9.84
C ILE A 150 15.09 9.52 9.59
N PRO A 151 16.17 8.73 9.58
CA PRO A 151 17.48 9.21 9.16
C PRO A 151 17.45 9.71 7.71
N THR A 152 18.08 10.83 7.46
CA THR A 152 18.19 11.47 6.14
C THR A 152 19.65 11.76 5.81
N LEU A 153 19.96 11.92 4.53
CA LEU A 153 21.32 12.23 4.04
C LEU A 153 21.33 13.62 3.38
N ALA A 154 22.44 14.30 3.50
CA ALA A 154 22.71 15.57 2.85
C ALA A 154 23.89 15.52 1.86
N THR A 155 24.83 14.59 2.04
CA THR A 155 26.07 14.52 1.28
C THR A 155 26.47 13.08 0.92
N PRO A 156 27.25 12.88 -0.16
CA PRO A 156 27.76 11.56 -0.53
C PRO A 156 28.61 10.90 0.57
N GLY A 157 29.30 11.72 1.40
CA GLY A 157 30.17 11.22 2.48
C GLY A 157 29.43 10.46 3.58
N GLU A 158 28.11 10.65 3.71
CA GLU A 158 27.26 9.97 4.70
C GLU A 158 26.78 8.58 4.23
N ALA A 159 26.90 8.28 2.93
CA ALA A 159 26.29 7.11 2.32
C ALA A 159 26.74 5.78 2.93
N GLN A 160 28.05 5.60 3.20
CA GLN A 160 28.56 4.35 3.77
C GLN A 160 28.02 4.12 5.19
N ALA A 161 28.07 5.15 6.03
CA ALA A 161 27.59 5.05 7.40
C ALA A 161 26.06 4.79 7.44
N PHE A 162 25.31 5.40 6.54
CA PHE A 162 23.87 5.15 6.39
C PHE A 162 23.60 3.69 6.03
N VAL A 163 24.25 3.16 5.01
CA VAL A 163 24.08 1.76 4.56
C VAL A 163 24.47 0.78 5.66
N ASP A 164 25.60 1.01 6.34
CA ASP A 164 26.05 0.15 7.42
C ASP A 164 25.04 0.12 8.58
N ALA A 165 24.44 1.27 8.92
CA ALA A 165 23.39 1.34 9.93
C ALA A 165 22.14 0.54 9.51
N ARG A 166 21.68 0.68 8.27
CA ARG A 166 20.53 -0.11 7.75
C ARG A 166 20.77 -1.61 7.82
N ILE A 167 21.98 -2.05 7.44
CA ILE A 167 22.35 -3.47 7.52
C ILE A 167 22.38 -3.96 8.97
N ALA A 168 22.93 -3.16 9.88
CA ALA A 168 22.96 -3.48 11.31
C ALA A 168 21.55 -3.60 11.91
N GLU A 169 20.60 -2.78 11.46
CA GLU A 169 19.18 -2.87 11.83
C GLU A 169 18.48 -4.11 11.27
N GLY A 170 19.03 -4.73 10.23
CA GLY A 170 18.51 -5.97 9.65
C GLY A 170 17.97 -5.87 8.24
N SER A 171 18.17 -4.74 7.54
CA SER A 171 17.74 -4.54 6.15
C SER A 171 18.28 -5.62 5.20
N HIS A 172 17.41 -6.14 4.34
CA HIS A 172 17.78 -7.17 3.37
C HIS A 172 18.43 -6.56 2.12
N PHE A 173 18.02 -5.35 1.75
CA PHE A 173 18.51 -4.55 0.62
C PHE A 173 18.41 -3.06 0.96
N ILE A 174 18.93 -2.18 0.12
CA ILE A 174 18.86 -0.73 0.30
C ILE A 174 17.85 -0.13 -0.68
N LYS A 175 16.86 0.60 -0.16
CA LYS A 175 15.91 1.41 -0.92
C LYS A 175 16.37 2.85 -0.93
N ILE A 176 16.46 3.45 -2.12
CA ILE A 176 16.85 4.84 -2.34
C ILE A 176 15.67 5.58 -2.96
N ALA A 177 15.24 6.69 -2.37
CA ALA A 177 14.22 7.56 -2.93
C ALA A 177 14.87 8.72 -3.67
N TRP A 178 14.73 8.72 -5.01
CA TRP A 178 15.22 9.79 -5.87
C TRP A 178 14.05 10.45 -6.58
N GLU A 179 13.43 11.39 -5.91
CA GLU A 179 12.22 12.06 -6.35
C GLU A 179 12.20 13.51 -5.91
N GLU A 180 11.89 14.42 -6.85
CA GLU A 180 11.76 15.87 -6.60
C GLU A 180 10.28 16.31 -6.45
N GLY A 181 9.33 15.38 -6.61
CA GLY A 181 7.92 15.72 -6.72
C GLY A 181 7.57 16.44 -8.03
N HIS A 182 6.34 16.92 -8.15
CA HIS A 182 5.90 17.59 -9.37
C HIS A 182 5.02 18.81 -9.05
N GLY A 183 5.04 19.80 -9.94
CA GLY A 183 4.19 20.98 -9.85
C GLY A 183 4.30 21.68 -8.51
N ALA A 184 3.16 21.86 -7.85
CA ALA A 184 3.07 22.45 -6.51
C ALA A 184 3.53 21.50 -5.38
N HIS A 185 3.72 20.22 -5.66
CA HIS A 185 4.13 19.19 -4.69
C HIS A 185 5.64 18.87 -4.83
N ARG A 186 6.47 19.92 -4.81
CA ARG A 186 7.92 19.77 -4.80
C ARG A 186 8.43 19.37 -3.43
N MET A 187 9.36 18.41 -3.42
CA MET A 187 10.06 17.96 -2.20
C MET A 187 11.57 18.02 -2.41
N ASN A 188 12.31 17.99 -1.31
CA ASN A 188 13.76 17.87 -1.38
C ASN A 188 14.12 16.48 -1.91
N SER A 189 15.21 16.40 -2.64
CA SER A 189 15.70 15.13 -3.21
C SER A 189 17.19 14.97 -2.95
N LEU A 190 17.65 13.74 -2.96
CA LEU A 190 19.08 13.45 -3.03
C LEU A 190 19.64 13.95 -4.37
N ASP A 191 20.87 14.41 -4.37
CA ASP A 191 21.59 14.67 -5.61
C ASP A 191 22.16 13.39 -6.24
N ALA A 192 22.54 13.47 -7.50
CA ALA A 192 23.05 12.34 -8.25
C ALA A 192 24.33 11.75 -7.63
N ALA A 193 25.20 12.58 -7.05
CA ALA A 193 26.43 12.14 -6.38
C ALA A 193 26.12 11.31 -5.12
N THR A 194 25.12 11.72 -4.33
CA THR A 194 24.68 10.99 -3.13
C THR A 194 24.00 9.67 -3.51
N VAL A 195 23.15 9.67 -4.56
CA VAL A 195 22.55 8.42 -5.08
C VAL A 195 23.62 7.44 -5.53
N THR A 196 24.64 7.91 -6.29
CA THR A 196 25.77 7.08 -6.72
C THR A 196 26.51 6.49 -5.52
N ALA A 197 26.85 7.32 -4.53
CA ALA A 197 27.55 6.89 -3.33
C ALA A 197 26.76 5.84 -2.51
N LEU A 198 25.43 5.94 -2.46
CA LEU A 198 24.55 4.96 -1.81
C LEU A 198 24.53 3.63 -2.55
N ILE A 199 24.43 3.63 -3.89
CA ILE A 199 24.50 2.42 -4.72
C ILE A 199 25.83 1.71 -4.49
N GLU A 200 26.95 2.43 -4.57
CA GLU A 200 28.29 1.88 -4.34
C GLU A 200 28.45 1.35 -2.92
N ALA A 201 27.93 2.06 -1.91
CA ALA A 201 27.99 1.62 -0.52
C ALA A 201 27.20 0.33 -0.30
N ALA A 202 26.02 0.19 -0.92
CA ALA A 202 25.22 -1.04 -0.89
C ALA A 202 26.00 -2.20 -1.53
N HIS A 203 26.58 -1.99 -2.71
CA HIS A 203 27.36 -2.99 -3.43
C HIS A 203 28.61 -3.43 -2.67
N ARG A 204 29.33 -2.51 -2.01
CA ARG A 204 30.47 -2.86 -1.12
C ARG A 204 30.07 -3.83 0.00
N ARG A 205 28.79 -3.84 0.39
CA ARG A 205 28.22 -4.76 1.40
C ARG A 205 27.48 -5.96 0.80
N GLY A 206 27.54 -6.16 -0.52
CA GLY A 206 26.84 -7.24 -1.20
C GLY A 206 25.32 -7.12 -1.12
N LYS A 207 24.79 -5.88 -1.01
CA LYS A 207 23.37 -5.59 -0.96
C LYS A 207 22.90 -4.99 -2.27
N LEU A 208 21.66 -5.34 -2.66
CA LEU A 208 21.00 -4.69 -3.78
C LEU A 208 20.68 -3.22 -3.44
N ALA A 209 20.85 -2.34 -4.42
CA ALA A 209 20.40 -0.95 -4.39
C ALA A 209 19.21 -0.78 -5.33
N VAL A 210 18.04 -0.52 -4.76
CA VAL A 210 16.77 -0.38 -5.49
C VAL A 210 16.33 1.08 -5.43
N VAL A 211 16.18 1.71 -6.61
CA VAL A 211 15.97 3.15 -6.70
C VAL A 211 14.52 3.48 -7.10
N HIS A 212 13.82 4.25 -6.27
CA HIS A 212 12.57 4.91 -6.61
C HIS A 212 12.84 6.02 -7.61
N ILE A 213 12.13 6.01 -8.72
CA ILE A 213 12.23 7.02 -9.77
C ILE A 213 10.86 7.57 -10.14
N SER A 214 10.81 8.81 -10.60
CA SER A 214 9.58 9.48 -11.03
C SER A 214 9.66 10.10 -12.44
N THR A 215 10.83 9.98 -13.10
CA THR A 215 11.05 10.52 -14.44
C THR A 215 11.91 9.57 -15.30
N LEU A 216 11.81 9.71 -16.63
CA LEU A 216 12.68 9.00 -17.57
C LEU A 216 14.16 9.34 -17.34
N ALA A 217 14.45 10.61 -17.02
CA ALA A 217 15.83 11.05 -16.75
C ALA A 217 16.40 10.35 -15.52
N HIS A 218 15.64 10.30 -14.41
CA HIS A 218 16.06 9.57 -13.20
C HIS A 218 16.19 8.07 -13.45
N ALA A 219 15.28 7.46 -14.23
CA ALA A 219 15.37 6.05 -14.59
C ALA A 219 16.67 5.73 -15.33
N ARG A 220 17.01 6.54 -16.33
CA ARG A 220 18.25 6.37 -17.12
C ARG A 220 19.48 6.57 -16.23
N ALA A 221 19.55 7.66 -15.50
CA ALA A 221 20.70 7.97 -14.65
C ALA A 221 20.89 6.95 -13.53
N ALA A 222 19.82 6.47 -12.86
CA ALA A 222 19.93 5.42 -11.84
C ALA A 222 20.53 4.12 -12.40
N LEU A 223 20.14 3.72 -13.60
CA LEU A 223 20.72 2.57 -14.29
C LEU A 223 22.20 2.80 -14.65
N GLU A 224 22.55 3.98 -15.15
CA GLU A 224 23.94 4.35 -15.47
C GLU A 224 24.83 4.27 -14.22
N MET A 225 24.35 4.74 -13.07
CA MET A 225 24.98 4.66 -11.76
C MET A 225 25.08 3.24 -11.20
N GLY A 226 24.36 2.26 -11.78
CA GLY A 226 24.45 0.86 -11.40
C GLY A 226 23.34 0.36 -10.49
N ALA A 227 22.18 1.03 -10.43
CA ALA A 227 21.02 0.50 -9.70
C ALA A 227 20.67 -0.93 -10.13
N ASP A 228 20.44 -1.83 -9.18
CA ASP A 228 20.04 -3.21 -9.43
C ASP A 228 18.57 -3.32 -9.83
N GLY A 229 17.73 -2.36 -9.41
CA GLY A 229 16.32 -2.30 -9.75
C GLY A 229 15.76 -0.89 -9.77
N LEU A 230 14.85 -0.65 -10.71
CA LEU A 230 14.01 0.54 -10.74
C LEU A 230 12.68 0.22 -10.07
N VAL A 231 12.22 1.12 -9.23
CA VAL A 231 10.95 1.00 -8.54
C VAL A 231 10.06 2.14 -8.95
N HIS A 232 8.86 1.79 -9.28
CA HIS A 232 7.87 2.55 -10.04
C HIS A 232 8.31 2.77 -11.49
N LEU A 233 7.38 3.26 -12.25
CA LEU A 233 7.63 3.95 -13.52
C LEU A 233 7.03 5.35 -13.39
N PHE A 234 7.35 6.20 -14.35
CA PHE A 234 6.82 7.56 -14.41
C PHE A 234 5.51 7.56 -15.21
N ILE A 235 4.53 8.35 -14.76
CA ILE A 235 3.32 8.64 -15.55
C ILE A 235 3.66 9.62 -16.67
N GLY A 236 2.95 9.52 -17.80
CA GLY A 236 3.13 10.42 -18.93
C GLY A 236 2.21 10.06 -20.09
N LYS A 237 1.79 11.09 -20.84
CA LYS A 237 0.87 10.96 -21.98
C LYS A 237 1.52 10.31 -23.20
N ASP A 238 2.84 10.41 -23.29
CA ASP A 238 3.63 9.89 -24.39
C ASP A 238 5.05 9.55 -23.95
N ILE A 239 5.72 8.77 -24.73
CA ILE A 239 7.17 8.53 -24.73
C ILE A 239 7.57 8.13 -26.14
N ALA A 240 8.69 8.65 -26.65
CA ALA A 240 9.21 8.20 -27.92
C ALA A 240 9.61 6.72 -27.83
N ALA A 241 9.23 5.91 -28.81
CA ALA A 241 9.56 4.48 -28.83
C ALA A 241 11.08 4.25 -28.71
N ALA A 242 11.88 5.11 -29.34
CA ALA A 242 13.34 5.06 -29.25
C ALA A 242 13.86 5.24 -27.83
N ASP A 243 13.22 6.10 -27.00
CA ASP A 243 13.59 6.34 -25.61
C ASP A 243 13.20 5.17 -24.71
N ALA A 244 12.01 4.60 -24.90
CA ALA A 244 11.57 3.40 -24.19
C ALA A 244 12.49 2.20 -24.49
N ASP A 245 12.83 1.99 -25.77
CA ASP A 245 13.75 0.93 -26.19
C ASP A 245 15.20 1.18 -25.71
N ALA A 246 15.66 2.45 -25.69
CA ALA A 246 16.97 2.80 -25.15
C ALA A 246 17.06 2.51 -23.64
N LEU A 247 16.02 2.89 -22.88
CA LEU A 247 15.93 2.58 -21.44
C LEU A 247 15.94 1.07 -21.22
N ALA A 248 15.19 0.31 -22.02
CA ALA A 248 15.13 -1.15 -21.91
C ALA A 248 16.47 -1.82 -22.23
N ARG A 249 17.17 -1.36 -23.28
CA ARG A 249 18.53 -1.85 -23.60
C ARG A 249 19.52 -1.55 -22.46
N LEU A 250 19.46 -0.35 -21.88
CA LEU A 250 20.31 0.03 -20.76
C LEU A 250 20.02 -0.86 -19.54
N ALA A 251 18.77 -1.05 -19.15
CA ALA A 251 18.37 -1.92 -18.05
C ALA A 251 18.88 -3.37 -18.27
N LYS A 252 18.75 -3.88 -19.50
CA LYS A 252 19.27 -5.22 -19.87
C LYS A 252 20.78 -5.30 -19.74
N ALA A 253 21.50 -4.30 -20.25
CA ALA A 253 22.97 -4.24 -20.16
C ALA A 253 23.47 -4.19 -18.71
N LYS A 254 22.74 -3.47 -17.86
CA LYS A 254 23.04 -3.36 -16.41
C LYS A 254 22.52 -4.55 -15.60
N ARG A 255 21.79 -5.50 -16.21
CA ARG A 255 21.14 -6.64 -15.54
C ARG A 255 20.15 -6.22 -14.46
N ALA A 256 19.58 -5.05 -14.61
CA ALA A 256 18.62 -4.51 -13.66
C ALA A 256 17.23 -5.12 -13.89
N PHE A 257 16.41 -5.09 -12.85
CA PHE A 257 14.98 -5.41 -12.92
C PHE A 257 14.13 -4.13 -12.80
N VAL A 258 12.84 -4.25 -13.10
CA VAL A 258 11.88 -3.17 -12.89
C VAL A 258 10.65 -3.67 -12.14
N ILE A 259 10.16 -2.87 -11.18
CA ILE A 259 8.91 -3.08 -10.46
C ILE A 259 7.99 -1.93 -10.81
N PRO A 260 7.07 -2.09 -11.79
CA PRO A 260 6.30 -0.96 -12.33
C PRO A 260 5.30 -0.37 -11.33
N THR A 261 4.77 -1.16 -10.43
CA THR A 261 3.70 -0.80 -9.48
C THR A 261 2.50 -0.15 -10.18
N TRP A 262 2.00 -0.85 -11.20
CA TRP A 262 0.96 -0.32 -12.08
C TRP A 262 -0.27 0.18 -11.33
N VAL A 263 -0.71 -0.55 -10.30
CA VAL A 263 -1.92 -0.22 -9.54
C VAL A 263 -1.82 1.17 -8.88
N VAL A 264 -0.64 1.54 -8.35
CA VAL A 264 -0.45 2.88 -7.79
C VAL A 264 -0.34 3.93 -8.88
N LEU A 265 0.21 3.60 -10.07
CA LEU A 265 0.21 4.54 -11.20
C LEU A 265 -1.22 4.83 -11.70
N GLU A 266 -2.12 3.83 -11.70
CA GLU A 266 -3.55 4.04 -11.95
C GLU A 266 -4.16 5.01 -10.94
N SER A 267 -3.85 4.83 -9.64
CA SER A 267 -4.28 5.75 -8.59
C SER A 267 -3.74 7.18 -8.81
N MET A 268 -2.48 7.33 -9.20
CA MET A 268 -1.88 8.64 -9.53
C MET A 268 -2.57 9.28 -10.75
N ALA A 269 -2.92 8.49 -11.75
CA ALA A 269 -3.66 8.94 -12.92
C ALA A 269 -5.17 9.13 -12.66
N GLY A 270 -5.65 8.92 -11.42
CA GLY A 270 -7.08 9.03 -11.08
C GLY A 270 -7.96 7.96 -11.74
N VAL A 271 -7.35 6.91 -12.30
CA VAL A 271 -8.07 5.80 -12.94
C VAL A 271 -8.49 4.82 -11.84
N LYS A 272 -9.80 4.60 -11.73
CA LYS A 272 -10.36 3.67 -10.73
C LYS A 272 -10.56 2.31 -11.37
N THR A 273 -10.03 1.29 -10.73
CA THR A 273 -10.25 -0.11 -11.12
C THR A 273 -11.16 -0.78 -10.10
N ASP A 274 -12.46 -0.74 -10.33
CA ASP A 274 -13.46 -1.43 -9.48
C ASP A 274 -13.50 -2.97 -9.71
N GLY A 275 -12.71 -3.48 -10.64
CA GLY A 275 -12.80 -4.87 -11.10
C GLY A 275 -12.56 -5.95 -10.03
N VAL A 276 -11.80 -5.66 -8.96
CA VAL A 276 -11.65 -6.59 -7.83
C VAL A 276 -12.74 -6.41 -6.77
N LEU A 277 -13.31 -5.20 -6.63
CA LEU A 277 -14.40 -4.93 -5.70
C LEU A 277 -15.75 -5.41 -6.21
N SER A 278 -15.90 -5.58 -7.52
CA SER A 278 -17.11 -6.15 -8.13
C SER A 278 -17.16 -7.68 -8.04
N ASP A 279 -16.06 -8.35 -7.66
CA ASP A 279 -16.04 -9.80 -7.41
C ASP A 279 -16.47 -10.09 -5.96
N PRO A 280 -17.67 -10.69 -5.72
CA PRO A 280 -18.17 -10.94 -4.37
C PRO A 280 -17.27 -11.87 -3.55
N ALA A 281 -16.57 -12.81 -4.21
CA ALA A 281 -15.67 -13.77 -3.55
C ALA A 281 -14.47 -13.08 -2.92
N LEU A 282 -13.97 -12.02 -3.55
CA LEU A 282 -12.86 -11.19 -3.05
C LEU A 282 -13.36 -10.07 -2.12
N ALA A 283 -14.40 -9.35 -2.52
CA ALA A 283 -14.96 -8.24 -1.75
C ALA A 283 -15.47 -8.68 -0.36
N GLY A 284 -15.96 -9.93 -0.23
CA GLY A 284 -16.38 -10.51 1.04
C GLY A 284 -15.25 -10.74 2.05
N LEU A 285 -13.99 -10.61 1.64
CA LEU A 285 -12.81 -10.69 2.51
C LEU A 285 -12.28 -9.32 2.94
N LEU A 286 -12.85 -8.22 2.44
CA LEU A 286 -12.43 -6.87 2.76
C LEU A 286 -13.46 -6.18 3.66
N ASP A 287 -12.99 -5.65 4.77
CA ASP A 287 -13.79 -4.76 5.61
C ASP A 287 -14.03 -3.39 4.95
N ARG A 288 -14.83 -2.55 5.59
CA ARG A 288 -15.21 -1.24 5.04
C ARG A 288 -13.99 -0.35 4.82
N GLU A 289 -13.04 -0.31 5.75
CA GLU A 289 -11.83 0.49 5.65
C GLU A 289 -10.92 0.00 4.50
N GLN A 290 -10.75 -1.31 4.36
CA GLN A 290 -9.96 -1.92 3.31
C GLN A 290 -10.56 -1.65 1.91
N ARG A 291 -11.89 -1.72 1.77
CA ARG A 291 -12.59 -1.32 0.53
C ARG A 291 -12.45 0.16 0.23
N GLN A 292 -12.46 0.99 1.28
CA GLN A 292 -12.27 2.42 1.18
C GLN A 292 -10.88 2.76 0.60
N SER A 293 -9.82 2.12 1.10
CA SER A 293 -8.46 2.29 0.58
C SER A 293 -8.37 2.01 -0.91
N LEU A 294 -9.01 0.93 -1.39
CA LEU A 294 -9.06 0.61 -2.83
C LEU A 294 -9.83 1.64 -3.68
N ARG A 295 -10.82 2.31 -3.08
CA ARG A 295 -11.59 3.38 -3.77
C ARG A 295 -10.89 4.73 -3.73
N ALA A 296 -9.94 4.90 -2.85
CA ALA A 296 -9.14 6.13 -2.76
C ALA A 296 -8.29 6.30 -4.02
N SER A 297 -7.86 7.54 -4.30
CA SER A 297 -7.02 7.87 -5.43
C SER A 297 -6.19 9.12 -5.12
N TYR A 298 -4.95 9.15 -5.60
CA TYR A 298 -4.13 10.35 -5.60
C TYR A 298 -4.60 11.35 -6.64
N GLY A 299 -4.95 10.87 -7.85
CA GLY A 299 -5.48 11.69 -8.92
C GLY A 299 -6.92 12.12 -8.64
N GLN A 300 -7.19 13.42 -8.76
CA GLN A 300 -8.52 14.02 -8.51
C GLN A 300 -9.49 13.82 -9.69
N SER A 301 -8.96 13.62 -10.89
CA SER A 301 -9.72 13.41 -12.12
C SER A 301 -9.07 12.31 -12.95
N PRO A 302 -9.85 11.47 -13.62
CA PRO A 302 -9.31 10.43 -14.49
C PRO A 302 -8.48 11.03 -15.64
N MET A 303 -7.23 10.61 -15.74
CA MET A 303 -6.29 10.96 -16.81
C MET A 303 -5.62 9.67 -17.34
N PRO A 304 -6.41 8.76 -17.99
CA PRO A 304 -5.88 7.48 -18.46
C PRO A 304 -4.74 7.61 -19.46
N GLU A 305 -4.67 8.72 -20.18
CA GLU A 305 -3.57 9.03 -21.07
C GLU A 305 -2.21 9.11 -20.36
N GLN A 306 -2.18 9.38 -19.08
CA GLN A 306 -0.95 9.39 -18.28
C GLN A 306 -0.33 7.98 -18.10
N LEU A 307 -1.05 6.94 -18.44
CA LEU A 307 -0.59 5.55 -18.39
C LEU A 307 0.03 5.07 -19.73
N VAL A 308 0.06 5.92 -20.75
CA VAL A 308 0.63 5.58 -22.07
C VAL A 308 2.14 5.35 -21.97
N ALA A 309 2.87 6.25 -21.34
CA ALA A 309 4.31 6.14 -21.20
C ALA A 309 4.73 4.90 -20.39
N PRO A 310 4.22 4.64 -19.16
CA PRO A 310 4.62 3.46 -18.40
C PRO A 310 4.25 2.16 -19.11
N LYS A 311 3.11 2.10 -19.82
CA LYS A 311 2.74 0.92 -20.61
C LYS A 311 3.74 0.64 -21.72
N ALA A 312 4.17 1.67 -22.45
CA ALA A 312 5.17 1.54 -23.52
C ALA A 312 6.52 1.08 -22.96
N VAL A 313 6.92 1.58 -21.78
CA VAL A 313 8.16 1.19 -21.09
C VAL A 313 8.10 -0.27 -20.66
N ILE A 314 7.01 -0.73 -20.02
CA ILE A 314 6.83 -2.15 -19.64
C ILE A 314 6.96 -3.04 -20.88
N ALA A 315 6.27 -2.70 -21.96
CA ALA A 315 6.34 -3.47 -23.21
C ALA A 315 7.77 -3.51 -23.79
N ALA A 316 8.51 -2.40 -23.75
CA ALA A 316 9.89 -2.34 -24.20
C ALA A 316 10.83 -3.17 -23.30
N MET A 317 10.69 -3.08 -21.97
CA MET A 317 11.45 -3.87 -21.00
C MET A 317 11.20 -5.37 -21.22
N HIS A 318 9.94 -5.76 -21.37
CA HIS A 318 9.56 -7.15 -21.62
C HIS A 318 10.15 -7.68 -22.94
N ARG A 319 10.02 -6.93 -24.07
CA ARG A 319 10.63 -7.32 -25.36
C ARG A 319 12.15 -7.46 -25.27
N ALA A 320 12.82 -6.61 -24.50
CA ALA A 320 14.27 -6.69 -24.27
C ALA A 320 14.68 -7.83 -23.35
N GLY A 321 13.73 -8.52 -22.68
CA GLY A 321 13.99 -9.56 -21.70
C GLY A 321 14.58 -9.02 -20.40
N VAL A 322 14.23 -7.79 -20.01
CA VAL A 322 14.46 -7.24 -18.67
C VAL A 322 13.46 -7.89 -17.70
N PRO A 323 13.90 -8.37 -16.53
CA PRO A 323 12.97 -8.89 -15.54
C PRO A 323 11.97 -7.82 -15.08
N VAL A 324 10.69 -8.04 -15.34
CA VAL A 324 9.58 -7.25 -14.79
C VAL A 324 9.04 -8.01 -13.59
N LEU A 325 8.96 -7.37 -12.43
CA LEU A 325 8.49 -7.97 -11.19
C LEU A 325 7.14 -7.33 -10.82
N ALA A 326 6.16 -8.15 -10.44
CA ALA A 326 4.88 -7.66 -9.98
C ALA A 326 4.99 -7.13 -8.54
N GLY A 327 4.60 -5.88 -8.35
CA GLY A 327 4.59 -5.20 -7.05
C GLY A 327 3.48 -4.18 -7.01
N THR A 328 2.76 -4.10 -5.89
CA THR A 328 1.50 -3.36 -5.82
C THR A 328 1.63 -1.96 -5.24
N ASP A 329 2.70 -1.71 -4.51
CA ASP A 329 2.85 -0.53 -3.64
C ASP A 329 1.70 -0.42 -2.60
N ALA A 330 1.23 -1.59 -2.11
CA ALA A 330 0.16 -1.64 -1.13
C ALA A 330 0.56 -0.92 0.17
N GLY A 331 -0.40 -0.18 0.71
CA GLY A 331 -0.26 0.82 1.76
C GLY A 331 -0.61 2.22 1.26
N ASN A 332 -0.68 2.42 -0.05
CA ASN A 332 -1.03 3.67 -0.71
C ASN A 332 -2.51 3.74 -1.11
N ALA A 333 -2.99 4.96 -1.43
CA ALA A 333 -4.33 5.18 -1.94
C ALA A 333 -4.56 4.41 -3.25
N GLY A 334 -5.70 3.74 -3.38
CA GLY A 334 -6.04 2.91 -4.54
C GLY A 334 -5.48 1.49 -4.50
N THR A 335 -4.73 1.13 -3.45
CA THR A 335 -4.13 -0.19 -3.28
C THR A 335 -4.59 -0.88 -1.99
N GLN A 336 -4.46 -2.21 -1.94
CA GLN A 336 -4.66 -2.98 -0.72
C GLN A 336 -3.86 -4.30 -0.76
N TYR A 337 -3.37 -4.71 0.40
CA TYR A 337 -2.50 -5.89 0.54
C TYR A 337 -3.16 -7.16 -0.03
N GLY A 338 -2.40 -7.87 -0.82
CA GLY A 338 -2.80 -9.13 -1.44
C GLY A 338 -3.73 -8.97 -2.63
N ILE A 339 -4.90 -8.34 -2.45
CA ILE A 339 -5.91 -8.25 -3.51
C ILE A 339 -5.41 -7.42 -4.72
N SER A 340 -4.63 -6.38 -4.50
CA SER A 340 -4.06 -5.56 -5.58
C SER A 340 -3.07 -6.33 -6.45
N MET A 341 -2.50 -7.45 -5.98
CA MET A 341 -1.67 -8.32 -6.81
C MET A 341 -2.43 -8.86 -8.02
N HIS A 342 -3.71 -9.18 -7.87
CA HIS A 342 -4.52 -9.64 -9.00
C HIS A 342 -4.81 -8.55 -10.03
N GLN A 343 -4.82 -7.27 -9.61
CA GLN A 343 -4.90 -6.12 -10.51
C GLN A 343 -3.57 -5.91 -11.24
N GLU A 344 -2.47 -5.96 -10.50
CA GLU A 344 -1.10 -5.84 -11.05
C GLU A 344 -0.86 -6.91 -12.14
N LEU A 345 -1.20 -8.18 -11.87
CA LEU A 345 -1.08 -9.26 -12.84
C LEU A 345 -1.91 -9.01 -14.10
N ALA A 346 -3.16 -8.55 -13.95
CA ALA A 346 -4.01 -8.21 -15.08
C ALA A 346 -3.45 -7.05 -15.91
N ALA A 347 -2.88 -6.04 -15.24
CA ALA A 347 -2.26 -4.90 -15.88
C ALA A 347 -0.99 -5.27 -16.66
N LEU A 348 -0.14 -6.14 -16.12
CA LEU A 348 1.04 -6.65 -16.82
C LEU A 348 0.65 -7.41 -18.09
N VAL A 349 -0.42 -8.21 -18.05
CA VAL A 349 -0.97 -8.88 -19.24
C VAL A 349 -1.51 -7.85 -20.24
N ALA A 350 -2.24 -6.83 -19.79
CA ALA A 350 -2.73 -5.73 -20.64
C ALA A 350 -1.60 -4.88 -21.23
N ALA A 351 -0.42 -4.87 -20.61
CA ALA A 351 0.79 -4.25 -21.14
C ALA A 351 1.57 -5.13 -22.14
N GLY A 352 1.09 -6.35 -22.43
CA GLY A 352 1.62 -7.24 -23.46
C GLY A 352 2.40 -8.45 -22.96
N MET A 353 2.49 -8.70 -21.66
CA MET A 353 3.05 -9.93 -21.13
C MET A 353 2.08 -11.11 -21.33
N ARG A 354 2.59 -12.30 -21.62
CA ARG A 354 1.76 -13.50 -21.60
C ARG A 354 1.35 -13.83 -20.15
N PRO A 355 0.18 -14.44 -19.90
CA PRO A 355 -0.26 -14.76 -18.53
C PRO A 355 0.78 -15.54 -17.70
N GLY A 356 1.48 -16.52 -18.31
CA GLY A 356 2.54 -17.27 -17.64
C GLY A 356 3.75 -16.40 -17.24
N GLU A 357 4.06 -15.37 -18.03
CA GLU A 357 5.13 -14.41 -17.72
C GLU A 357 4.72 -13.47 -16.59
N ALA A 358 3.46 -13.03 -16.57
CA ALA A 358 2.91 -12.26 -15.46
C ALA A 358 2.90 -13.08 -14.16
N LEU A 359 2.56 -14.38 -14.21
CA LEU A 359 2.67 -15.27 -13.06
C LEU A 359 4.13 -15.44 -12.61
N ALA A 360 5.08 -15.57 -13.54
CA ALA A 360 6.51 -15.60 -13.19
C ALA A 360 6.96 -14.29 -12.54
N ALA A 361 6.43 -13.14 -12.99
CA ALA A 361 6.68 -11.82 -12.40
C ALA A 361 6.20 -11.70 -10.95
N ALA A 362 5.24 -12.54 -10.52
CA ALA A 362 4.75 -12.59 -9.14
C ALA A 362 5.21 -13.86 -8.38
N THR A 363 6.17 -14.62 -8.89
CA THR A 363 6.63 -15.86 -8.24
C THR A 363 8.13 -16.03 -8.36
N SER A 364 8.63 -16.71 -9.40
CA SER A 364 10.04 -17.05 -9.52
C SER A 364 10.95 -15.85 -9.82
N ALA A 365 10.46 -14.84 -10.53
CA ALA A 365 11.28 -13.67 -10.88
C ALA A 365 11.66 -12.83 -9.65
N PRO A 366 10.73 -12.40 -8.76
CA PRO A 366 11.12 -11.69 -7.55
C PRO A 366 11.91 -12.57 -6.58
N ALA A 367 11.63 -13.88 -6.50
CA ALA A 367 12.41 -14.80 -5.68
C ALA A 367 13.89 -14.83 -6.11
N ARG A 368 14.16 -14.80 -7.42
CA ARG A 368 15.54 -14.71 -7.95
C ARG A 368 16.15 -13.33 -7.75
N ALA A 369 15.41 -12.28 -8.08
CA ALA A 369 15.91 -10.91 -8.04
C ALA A 369 16.36 -10.51 -6.63
N PHE A 370 15.59 -10.85 -5.62
CA PHE A 370 15.88 -10.52 -4.22
C PHE A 370 16.54 -11.65 -3.43
N GLY A 371 16.84 -12.79 -4.05
CA GLY A 371 17.50 -13.91 -3.37
C GLY A 371 16.67 -14.50 -2.22
N LEU A 372 15.35 -14.67 -2.41
CA LEU A 372 14.41 -15.05 -1.34
C LEU A 372 14.47 -16.54 -0.93
N GLY A 373 15.51 -17.25 -1.30
CA GLY A 373 15.70 -18.65 -0.96
C GLY A 373 14.76 -19.59 -1.72
N LYS A 374 14.25 -20.62 -1.04
CA LYS A 374 13.42 -21.67 -1.62
C LYS A 374 11.94 -21.27 -1.76
N ARG A 375 11.65 -20.13 -2.43
CA ARG A 375 10.31 -19.57 -2.69
C ARG A 375 10.06 -19.38 -4.18
N GLY A 376 8.81 -19.17 -4.55
CA GLY A 376 8.40 -18.80 -5.90
C GLY A 376 8.45 -19.95 -6.93
N ARG A 377 8.59 -21.21 -6.45
CA ARG A 377 8.55 -22.40 -7.32
C ARG A 377 7.82 -23.55 -6.68
N VAL A 378 7.13 -24.36 -7.50
CA VAL A 378 6.65 -25.69 -7.13
C VAL A 378 7.70 -26.70 -7.52
N ALA A 379 8.62 -26.98 -6.62
CA ALA A 379 9.73 -27.93 -6.84
C ALA A 379 10.08 -28.64 -5.52
N SER A 380 10.55 -29.89 -5.61
CA SER A 380 10.95 -30.65 -4.42
C SER A 380 12.04 -29.91 -3.65
N GLY A 381 11.92 -29.86 -2.33
CA GLY A 381 12.80 -29.12 -1.42
C GLY A 381 12.52 -27.61 -1.34
N TYR A 382 11.50 -27.11 -2.03
CA TYR A 382 11.03 -25.72 -1.89
C TYR A 382 9.97 -25.62 -0.79
N LYS A 383 9.71 -24.38 -0.33
CA LYS A 383 8.66 -24.13 0.66
C LYS A 383 7.29 -24.50 0.11
N ALA A 384 6.48 -25.09 0.96
CA ALA A 384 5.07 -25.39 0.66
C ALA A 384 4.20 -24.13 0.86
N ASP A 385 4.63 -23.02 0.25
CA ASP A 385 3.86 -21.80 0.06
C ASP A 385 3.18 -21.91 -1.31
N LEU A 386 1.89 -22.26 -1.33
CA LEU A 386 1.17 -22.69 -2.54
C LEU A 386 -0.20 -22.02 -2.64
N VAL A 387 -0.69 -21.86 -3.87
CA VAL A 387 -2.04 -21.36 -4.16
C VAL A 387 -2.72 -22.28 -5.16
N LEU A 388 -3.87 -22.84 -4.81
CA LEU A 388 -4.73 -23.58 -5.73
C LEU A 388 -5.87 -22.67 -6.19
N VAL A 389 -6.02 -22.51 -7.50
CA VAL A 389 -7.08 -21.70 -8.10
C VAL A 389 -7.97 -22.54 -9.02
N GLU A 390 -9.23 -22.16 -9.13
CA GLU A 390 -10.16 -22.73 -10.08
C GLU A 390 -9.84 -22.27 -11.50
N GLY A 391 -9.80 -23.20 -12.46
CA GLY A 391 -9.57 -22.92 -13.88
C GLY A 391 -8.09 -22.77 -14.26
N ASN A 392 -7.84 -21.97 -15.32
CA ASN A 392 -6.53 -21.85 -15.95
C ASN A 392 -6.04 -20.39 -16.06
N PRO A 393 -5.23 -19.90 -15.12
CA PRO A 393 -4.71 -18.55 -15.14
C PRO A 393 -3.68 -18.28 -16.28
N LEU A 394 -3.24 -19.32 -16.98
CA LEU A 394 -2.36 -19.19 -18.15
C LEU A 394 -3.13 -18.85 -19.43
N VAL A 395 -4.45 -19.05 -19.40
CA VAL A 395 -5.38 -18.63 -20.47
C VAL A 395 -6.09 -17.34 -20.08
N ASP A 396 -6.59 -17.29 -18.85
CA ASP A 396 -7.28 -16.14 -18.27
C ASP A 396 -6.67 -15.80 -16.93
N ILE A 397 -5.86 -14.75 -16.88
CA ILE A 397 -5.15 -14.31 -15.67
C ILE A 397 -6.12 -13.98 -14.53
N ALA A 398 -7.36 -13.59 -14.82
CA ALA A 398 -8.39 -13.33 -13.80
C ALA A 398 -8.74 -14.59 -12.99
N SER A 399 -8.42 -15.79 -13.49
CA SER A 399 -8.57 -17.05 -12.74
C SER A 399 -7.74 -17.07 -11.45
N THR A 400 -6.68 -16.26 -11.32
CA THR A 400 -5.94 -16.11 -10.06
C THR A 400 -6.81 -15.63 -8.90
N ARG A 401 -7.92 -14.96 -9.19
CA ARG A 401 -8.91 -14.49 -8.20
C ARG A 401 -9.77 -15.60 -7.61
N ARG A 402 -9.91 -16.71 -8.34
CA ARG A 402 -10.75 -17.86 -7.95
C ARG A 402 -9.99 -18.83 -7.05
N ILE A 403 -9.55 -18.31 -5.89
CA ILE A 403 -8.74 -19.05 -4.92
C ILE A 403 -9.57 -20.15 -4.26
N VAL A 404 -9.15 -21.40 -4.43
CA VAL A 404 -9.69 -22.57 -3.74
C VAL A 404 -9.04 -22.72 -2.38
N GLU A 405 -7.71 -22.70 -2.35
CA GLU A 405 -6.95 -22.83 -1.10
C GLU A 405 -5.58 -22.16 -1.21
N VAL A 406 -5.09 -21.66 -0.08
CA VAL A 406 -3.73 -21.14 0.07
C VAL A 406 -3.06 -21.89 1.21
N TRP A 407 -1.84 -22.34 0.97
CA TRP A 407 -0.98 -22.92 2.02
C TRP A 407 0.20 -21.97 2.28
N LYS A 408 0.44 -21.74 3.56
CA LYS A 408 1.62 -21.02 4.07
C LYS A 408 2.41 -21.97 4.95
N ASP A 409 3.66 -22.24 4.56
CA ASP A 409 4.49 -23.25 5.24
C ASP A 409 3.78 -24.63 5.35
N GLY A 410 2.99 -25.00 4.33
CA GLY A 410 2.21 -26.23 4.25
C GLY A 410 0.91 -26.24 5.05
N GLU A 411 0.65 -25.22 5.84
CA GLU A 411 -0.59 -25.07 6.59
C GLU A 411 -1.65 -24.32 5.78
N SER A 412 -2.89 -24.81 5.82
CA SER A 412 -4.01 -24.17 5.14
C SER A 412 -4.37 -22.84 5.80
N THR A 413 -4.54 -21.80 5.00
CA THR A 413 -5.00 -20.48 5.46
C THR A 413 -6.53 -20.36 5.50
N GLU A 414 -7.29 -21.42 5.15
CA GLU A 414 -8.76 -21.36 5.14
C GLU A 414 -9.35 -20.96 6.51
N PRO A 415 -8.81 -21.38 7.67
CA PRO A 415 -9.29 -20.86 8.94
C PRO A 415 -9.16 -19.33 9.10
N LEU A 416 -8.14 -18.72 8.49
CA LEU A 416 -8.01 -17.25 8.45
C LEU A 416 -9.07 -16.64 7.54
N ARG A 417 -9.30 -17.22 6.36
CA ARG A 417 -10.31 -16.76 5.40
C ARG A 417 -11.72 -16.85 5.98
N VAL A 418 -12.06 -17.94 6.68
CA VAL A 418 -13.35 -18.10 7.36
C VAL A 418 -13.54 -17.01 8.42
N ARG A 419 -12.59 -16.83 9.33
CA ARG A 419 -12.65 -15.79 10.36
C ARG A 419 -12.79 -14.39 9.75
N GLN A 420 -12.08 -14.13 8.66
CA GLN A 420 -12.18 -12.82 7.99
C GLN A 420 -13.56 -12.61 7.37
N ARG A 421 -14.13 -13.62 6.66
CA ARG A 421 -15.49 -13.54 6.13
C ARG A 421 -16.52 -13.28 7.22
N GLU A 422 -16.42 -14.02 8.34
CA GLU A 422 -17.31 -13.83 9.49
C GLU A 422 -17.17 -12.43 10.11
N ARG A 423 -15.93 -11.92 10.24
CA ARG A 423 -15.66 -10.57 10.73
C ARG A 423 -16.32 -9.53 9.81
N VAL A 424 -16.09 -9.64 8.51
CA VAL A 424 -16.66 -8.73 7.50
C VAL A 424 -18.19 -8.83 7.47
N ALA A 425 -18.74 -10.05 7.58
CA ALA A 425 -20.18 -10.26 7.63
C ALA A 425 -20.82 -9.61 8.88
N ARG A 426 -20.19 -9.74 10.04
CA ARG A 426 -20.63 -9.06 11.28
C ARG A 426 -20.59 -7.54 11.11
N GLU A 427 -19.48 -6.98 10.61
CA GLU A 427 -19.34 -5.55 10.35
C GLU A 427 -20.43 -5.02 9.39
N ASN A 428 -20.75 -5.79 8.36
CA ASN A 428 -21.78 -5.43 7.40
C ASN A 428 -23.22 -5.56 7.97
N ALA A 429 -23.41 -6.44 8.97
CA ALA A 429 -24.69 -6.63 9.66
C ALA A 429 -24.90 -5.63 10.81
N GLU A 430 -23.82 -5.04 11.33
CA GLU A 430 -23.95 -3.99 12.34
C GLU A 430 -24.67 -2.77 11.75
N PRO A 431 -25.67 -2.22 12.44
CA PRO A 431 -26.27 -0.97 12.02
C PRO A 431 -25.16 0.08 11.94
N GLY A 432 -24.99 0.70 10.77
CA GLY A 432 -24.08 1.84 10.63
C GLY A 432 -24.41 2.92 11.65
N MET A 433 -23.48 3.83 11.93
CA MET A 433 -23.80 5.00 12.75
C MET A 433 -25.03 5.70 12.18
N ALA A 434 -25.97 6.08 13.06
CA ALA A 434 -27.12 6.85 12.64
C ALA A 434 -26.67 8.12 11.90
N PRO A 435 -27.31 8.49 10.79
CA PRO A 435 -27.02 9.75 10.14
C PRO A 435 -27.18 10.92 11.10
N VAL A 436 -26.27 11.89 11.02
CA VAL A 436 -26.39 13.12 11.78
C VAL A 436 -27.64 13.86 11.33
N THR A 437 -28.42 14.36 12.30
CA THR A 437 -29.55 15.26 12.01
C THR A 437 -28.98 16.63 11.62
N LEU A 438 -29.17 17.00 10.37
CA LEU A 438 -28.78 18.31 9.87
C LEU A 438 -29.80 19.38 10.30
N PRO A 439 -29.38 20.65 10.53
CA PRO A 439 -30.27 21.77 10.61
C PRO A 439 -31.10 21.91 9.34
N ALA A 440 -32.30 22.50 9.47
CA ALA A 440 -33.22 22.67 8.33
C ALA A 440 -32.60 23.48 7.17
N ASP A 441 -31.72 24.43 7.48
CA ASP A 441 -30.95 25.21 6.49
C ASP A 441 -29.57 24.61 6.15
N GLY A 442 -29.23 23.46 6.73
CA GLY A 442 -27.97 22.77 6.55
C GLY A 442 -26.75 23.47 7.18
N ARG A 443 -26.91 24.58 7.87
CA ARG A 443 -25.81 25.43 8.34
C ARG A 443 -25.03 24.77 9.48
N ILE A 444 -23.71 24.68 9.32
CA ILE A 444 -22.79 24.16 10.34
C ILE A 444 -21.84 25.24 10.90
N SER A 445 -21.84 26.44 10.37
CA SER A 445 -21.03 27.58 10.83
C SER A 445 -21.83 28.46 11.79
N LEU A 446 -21.87 28.06 13.07
CA LEU A 446 -22.54 28.81 14.15
C LEU A 446 -21.49 29.61 14.95
N PHE A 447 -20.88 30.60 14.28
CA PHE A 447 -19.81 31.40 14.88
C PHE A 447 -20.37 32.45 15.82
N THR A 448 -19.90 32.46 17.08
CA THR A 448 -20.20 33.47 18.09
C THR A 448 -18.91 34.01 18.69
N LYS A 449 -19.00 35.10 19.50
CA LYS A 449 -17.81 35.66 20.16
C LYS A 449 -17.15 34.69 21.15
N GLU A 450 -17.94 33.81 21.76
CA GLU A 450 -17.46 32.87 22.77
C GLU A 450 -17.04 31.54 22.17
N LYS A 451 -17.59 31.16 21.00
CA LYS A 451 -17.41 29.79 20.50
C LYS A 451 -17.52 29.70 18.98
N LEU A 452 -16.57 28.99 18.37
CA LEU A 452 -16.64 28.55 16.97
C LEU A 452 -17.43 27.24 16.89
N ALA A 453 -18.76 27.37 17.10
CA ALA A 453 -19.65 26.23 17.26
C ALA A 453 -20.18 25.70 15.92
N SER A 454 -20.71 24.49 16.00
CA SER A 454 -21.56 23.86 15.00
C SER A 454 -22.72 23.15 15.70
N PRO A 455 -23.79 22.77 14.99
CA PRO A 455 -24.94 22.07 15.58
C PRO A 455 -24.60 20.67 16.06
N PHE A 456 -23.51 20.08 15.61
CA PHE A 456 -22.99 18.78 16.01
C PHE A 456 -21.46 18.73 15.87
N GLY A 457 -20.87 17.67 16.42
CA GLY A 457 -19.42 17.43 16.39
C GLY A 457 -18.62 18.38 17.29
N MET A 458 -17.31 18.42 17.05
CA MET A 458 -16.38 19.25 17.82
C MET A 458 -16.48 20.75 17.49
N GLY A 459 -17.10 21.09 16.35
CA GLY A 459 -17.07 22.44 15.81
C GLY A 459 -15.81 22.73 14.99
N TRP A 460 -15.37 23.98 15.02
CA TRP A 460 -14.34 24.51 14.14
C TRP A 460 -13.06 24.85 14.91
N SER A 461 -11.90 24.55 14.31
CA SER A 461 -10.59 24.81 14.90
C SER A 461 -9.56 25.15 13.83
N PRO A 462 -8.46 25.85 14.20
CA PRO A 462 -7.31 25.97 13.29
C PRO A 462 -6.74 24.58 12.99
N THR A 463 -6.24 24.40 11.77
CA THR A 463 -5.49 23.21 11.37
C THR A 463 -4.17 23.59 10.71
N HIS A 464 -3.13 22.82 10.92
CA HIS A 464 -1.81 23.04 10.32
C HIS A 464 -0.97 21.77 10.39
N ASP A 465 0.13 21.74 9.65
CA ASP A 465 1.06 20.62 9.51
C ASP A 465 1.92 20.30 10.74
N GLY A 466 1.74 21.02 11.85
CA GLY A 466 2.57 20.84 13.06
C GLY A 466 2.55 19.43 13.63
N MET A 467 1.42 18.70 13.53
CA MET A 467 1.33 17.29 13.96
C MET A 467 2.20 16.37 13.10
N MET A 468 2.56 16.79 11.90
CA MET A 468 3.41 16.06 10.96
C MET A 468 4.86 16.57 10.96
N GLY A 469 5.24 17.39 11.95
CA GLY A 469 6.58 17.97 12.06
C GLY A 469 6.80 19.22 11.20
N GLY A 470 5.73 19.81 10.66
CA GLY A 470 5.77 21.09 9.94
C GLY A 470 5.85 22.29 10.89
N ALA A 471 5.98 23.49 10.31
CA ALA A 471 6.10 24.76 11.03
C ALA A 471 5.04 25.81 10.64
N SER A 472 4.03 25.38 9.88
CA SER A 472 2.93 26.26 9.47
C SER A 472 1.97 26.56 10.63
N SER A 473 1.22 27.65 10.53
CA SER A 473 0.28 28.09 11.57
C SER A 473 -0.95 28.75 10.96
N ALA A 474 -2.06 28.69 11.70
CA ALA A 474 -3.27 29.41 11.35
C ALA A 474 -3.88 30.09 12.58
N THR A 475 -4.47 31.26 12.38
CA THR A 475 -5.27 31.98 13.37
C THR A 475 -6.65 32.28 12.81
N LEU A 476 -7.63 32.25 13.69
CA LEU A 476 -9.03 32.47 13.36
C LEU A 476 -9.52 33.71 14.11
N GLU A 477 -10.15 34.63 13.40
CA GLU A 477 -10.70 35.87 13.95
C GLU A 477 -12.18 36.00 13.52
N LEU A 478 -13.07 36.19 14.49
CA LEU A 478 -14.47 36.42 14.20
C LEU A 478 -14.65 37.86 13.65
N LEU A 479 -15.26 37.93 12.47
CA LEU A 479 -15.57 39.24 11.88
C LEU A 479 -16.88 39.77 12.43
N PRO A 480 -16.96 41.08 12.75
CA PRO A 480 -18.19 41.73 13.11
C PRO A 480 -19.20 41.60 11.98
N LEU A 481 -20.45 41.35 12.35
CA LEU A 481 -21.55 41.17 11.41
C LEU A 481 -22.20 42.53 11.10
N ASP A 482 -22.50 42.75 9.83
CA ASP A 482 -23.53 43.67 9.43
C ASP A 482 -24.89 43.12 9.92
N ALA A 483 -25.81 43.97 10.35
CA ALA A 483 -27.09 43.55 10.90
C ALA A 483 -27.83 42.64 9.92
N GLY A 484 -28.03 41.36 10.32
CA GLY A 484 -28.73 40.33 9.52
C GLY A 484 -27.85 39.44 8.65
N ALA A 485 -26.50 39.65 8.59
CA ALA A 485 -25.57 38.76 7.89
C ALA A 485 -25.09 37.60 8.79
N PRO A 486 -24.86 36.39 8.25
CA PRO A 486 -24.23 35.30 9.02
C PRO A 486 -22.83 35.68 9.42
N ALA A 487 -22.42 35.28 10.65
CA ALA A 487 -21.06 35.53 11.16
C ALA A 487 -20.03 34.91 10.24
N ALA A 488 -18.93 35.65 10.01
CA ALA A 488 -17.82 35.19 9.20
C ALA A 488 -16.57 34.99 10.05
N LEU A 489 -15.67 34.10 9.60
CA LEU A 489 -14.34 33.91 10.16
C LEU A 489 -13.30 34.39 9.16
N ALA A 490 -12.41 35.27 9.61
CA ALA A 490 -11.15 35.53 8.93
C ALA A 490 -10.14 34.44 9.32
N VAL A 491 -9.58 33.79 8.33
CA VAL A 491 -8.53 32.80 8.48
C VAL A 491 -7.22 33.41 7.97
N ARG A 492 -6.25 33.53 8.85
CA ARG A 492 -4.89 33.95 8.49
C ARG A 492 -4.00 32.72 8.61
N ALA A 493 -3.48 32.24 7.50
CA ALA A 493 -2.63 31.06 7.45
C ALA A 493 -1.22 31.47 7.00
N ARG A 494 -0.22 31.03 7.75
CA ARG A 494 1.19 31.13 7.37
C ARG A 494 1.70 29.74 7.05
N VAL A 495 1.95 29.47 5.78
CA VAL A 495 2.48 28.21 5.28
C VAL A 495 4.00 28.33 5.21
N VAL A 496 4.70 27.43 5.88
CA VAL A 496 6.17 27.45 6.01
C VAL A 496 6.74 26.13 5.51
N LYS A 497 7.68 26.21 4.57
CA LYS A 497 8.45 25.04 4.16
C LYS A 497 9.44 24.67 5.26
N ALA A 498 9.21 23.54 5.90
CA ALA A 498 10.06 22.99 6.96
C ALA A 498 10.43 21.53 6.64
N ASN A 499 10.33 20.65 7.63
CA ASN A 499 10.65 19.22 7.45
C ASN A 499 9.52 18.42 6.78
N PHE A 500 8.31 18.98 6.70
CA PHE A 500 7.16 18.37 6.07
C PHE A 500 7.01 18.85 4.62
N PRO A 501 6.98 17.95 3.61
CA PRO A 501 7.06 18.33 2.20
C PRO A 501 5.78 18.95 1.63
N TYR A 502 4.63 18.75 2.29
CA TYR A 502 3.33 19.28 1.85
C TYR A 502 2.71 20.20 2.92
N PRO A 503 3.33 21.34 3.21
CA PRO A 503 2.89 22.20 4.29
C PRO A 503 1.48 22.77 4.03
N TRP A 504 0.69 22.86 5.12
CA TRP A 504 -0.64 23.48 5.06
C TRP A 504 -0.96 24.20 6.35
N ALA A 505 -1.87 25.17 6.24
CA ALA A 505 -2.51 25.81 7.38
C ALA A 505 -3.91 26.31 7.00
N GLY A 506 -4.85 26.31 7.94
CA GLY A 506 -6.21 26.75 7.67
C GLY A 506 -7.19 26.49 8.79
N LEU A 507 -8.38 26.09 8.40
CA LEU A 507 -9.55 25.86 9.25
C LEU A 507 -10.08 24.44 9.04
N ALA A 508 -10.47 23.76 10.11
CA ALA A 508 -11.10 22.43 10.02
C ALA A 508 -12.37 22.36 10.87
N PHE A 509 -13.33 21.58 10.35
CA PHE A 509 -14.54 21.13 11.04
C PHE A 509 -14.39 19.66 11.41
N GLY A 510 -14.57 19.33 12.69
CA GLY A 510 -14.62 17.96 13.20
C GLY A 510 -16.08 17.50 13.34
N PRO A 511 -16.59 16.60 12.48
CA PRO A 511 -17.98 16.16 12.53
C PRO A 511 -18.30 15.21 13.68
N GLY A 512 -17.30 14.48 14.21
CA GLY A 512 -17.43 13.60 15.38
C GLY A 512 -17.35 14.33 16.71
N ALA A 513 -17.66 13.64 17.80
CA ALA A 513 -17.59 14.19 19.15
C ALA A 513 -16.17 14.30 19.72
N GLN A 514 -15.20 13.62 19.08
CA GLN A 514 -13.77 13.65 19.43
C GLN A 514 -12.90 13.80 18.17
N PRO A 515 -11.63 14.21 18.31
CA PRO A 515 -10.71 14.33 17.18
C PRO A 515 -10.66 13.03 16.36
N MET A 516 -10.79 13.16 15.04
CA MET A 516 -10.77 12.04 14.10
C MET A 516 -11.86 10.95 14.32
N GLN A 517 -12.78 11.17 15.23
CA GLN A 517 -13.97 10.31 15.36
C GLN A 517 -14.89 10.55 14.15
N PRO A 518 -15.35 9.49 13.48
CA PRO A 518 -16.24 9.67 12.34
C PRO A 518 -17.65 10.05 12.76
N ALA A 519 -18.34 10.72 11.83
CA ALA A 519 -19.78 10.93 11.86
C ALA A 519 -20.40 10.49 10.53
N ASN A 520 -21.67 10.05 10.59
CA ASN A 520 -22.40 9.63 9.41
C ASN A 520 -23.10 10.83 8.75
N LEU A 521 -22.50 11.32 7.67
CA LEU A 521 -23.03 12.38 6.81
C LEU A 521 -23.53 11.84 5.45
N SER A 522 -23.98 10.59 5.38
CA SER A 522 -24.42 9.94 4.13
C SER A 522 -25.62 10.64 3.48
N ALA A 523 -26.41 11.39 4.25
CA ALA A 523 -27.49 12.22 3.73
C ALA A 523 -26.99 13.45 2.96
N VAL A 524 -25.74 13.89 3.18
CA VAL A 524 -25.15 15.06 2.53
C VAL A 524 -24.76 14.72 1.09
N LYS A 525 -25.16 15.59 0.15
CA LYS A 525 -24.77 15.49 -1.27
C LYS A 525 -23.82 16.62 -1.68
N THR A 526 -23.95 17.78 -1.03
CA THR A 526 -23.22 18.98 -1.43
C THR A 526 -22.77 19.75 -0.19
N ILE A 527 -21.56 20.31 -0.25
CA ILE A 527 -21.10 21.35 0.68
C ILE A 527 -21.15 22.70 -0.02
N ALA A 528 -21.80 23.68 0.61
CA ALA A 528 -21.86 25.04 0.11
C ALA A 528 -21.30 26.00 1.15
N PHE A 529 -20.63 27.07 0.72
CA PHE A 529 -20.06 28.08 1.59
C PHE A 529 -19.85 29.40 0.86
N ARG A 530 -19.84 30.49 1.60
CA ARG A 530 -19.44 31.80 1.08
C ARG A 530 -18.01 32.09 1.46
N VAL A 531 -17.24 32.59 0.52
CA VAL A 531 -15.81 32.87 0.69
C VAL A 531 -15.42 34.16 -0.04
N ARG A 532 -14.49 34.91 0.56
CA ARG A 532 -13.69 35.95 -0.11
C ARG A 532 -12.27 35.92 0.42
N GLY A 533 -11.32 36.56 -0.26
CA GLY A 533 -9.92 36.55 0.20
C GLY A 533 -8.98 37.32 -0.71
N ASP A 534 -7.74 36.89 -0.70
CA ASP A 534 -6.59 37.55 -1.31
C ASP A 534 -6.37 37.19 -2.80
N GLY A 535 -7.31 36.49 -3.43
CA GLY A 535 -7.23 36.05 -4.83
C GLY A 535 -6.45 34.75 -5.02
N GLN A 536 -5.94 34.15 -3.95
CA GLN A 536 -5.15 32.94 -4.03
C GLN A 536 -6.03 31.67 -4.10
N ARG A 537 -5.38 30.55 -4.39
CA ARG A 537 -5.98 29.22 -4.48
C ARG A 537 -5.95 28.54 -3.13
N TYR A 538 -7.10 27.99 -2.74
CA TYR A 538 -7.31 27.27 -1.48
C TYR A 538 -7.84 25.86 -1.77
N ALA A 539 -7.76 25.00 -0.77
CA ALA A 539 -8.22 23.62 -0.81
C ALA A 539 -9.38 23.39 0.13
N LEU A 540 -10.50 22.84 -0.37
CA LEU A 540 -11.51 22.14 0.41
C LEU A 540 -11.10 20.68 0.50
N SER A 541 -10.78 20.20 1.69
CA SER A 541 -10.25 18.87 1.95
C SER A 541 -11.22 18.05 2.78
N MET A 542 -11.36 16.77 2.49
CA MET A 542 -12.17 15.84 3.28
C MET A 542 -11.37 14.61 3.65
N MET A 543 -11.61 14.09 4.87
CA MET A 543 -11.11 12.81 5.34
C MET A 543 -12.26 11.94 5.84
N SER A 544 -12.16 10.65 5.60
CA SER A 544 -13.00 9.63 6.23
C SER A 544 -12.12 8.54 6.85
N ARG A 545 -12.68 7.74 7.76
CA ARG A 545 -11.96 6.62 8.36
C ARG A 545 -11.40 5.71 7.25
N GLY A 546 -10.15 5.30 7.37
CA GLY A 546 -9.44 4.47 6.38
C GLY A 546 -8.78 5.25 5.24
N VAL A 547 -8.94 6.57 5.21
CA VAL A 547 -8.25 7.45 4.25
C VAL A 547 -7.08 8.13 4.95
N THR A 548 -5.86 7.93 4.44
CA THR A 548 -4.63 8.51 5.01
C THR A 548 -4.28 9.87 4.39
N ILE A 549 -4.78 10.15 3.19
CA ILE A 549 -4.55 11.39 2.45
C ILE A 549 -5.90 12.04 2.18
N PRO A 550 -6.10 13.33 2.56
CA PRO A 550 -7.34 14.02 2.30
C PRO A 550 -7.66 14.09 0.80
N ALA A 551 -8.90 13.75 0.43
CA ALA A 551 -9.40 14.09 -0.88
C ALA A 551 -9.65 15.60 -0.94
N THR A 552 -9.26 16.26 -2.05
CA THR A 552 -9.18 17.72 -2.11
C THR A 552 -9.80 18.26 -3.40
N VAL A 553 -10.59 19.32 -3.26
CA VAL A 553 -11.10 20.14 -4.35
C VAL A 553 -10.62 21.58 -4.15
N HIS A 554 -10.09 22.20 -5.18
CA HIS A 554 -9.55 23.56 -5.06
C HIS A 554 -10.60 24.63 -5.46
N PHE A 555 -10.49 25.80 -4.81
CA PHE A 555 -11.26 27.00 -5.14
C PHE A 555 -10.37 28.25 -5.05
N ILE A 556 -10.85 29.36 -5.61
CA ILE A 556 -10.17 30.66 -5.53
C ILE A 556 -11.04 31.58 -4.65
N ALA A 557 -10.40 32.21 -3.65
CA ALA A 557 -11.03 33.22 -2.79
C ALA A 557 -10.68 34.63 -3.31
N GLY A 558 -11.50 35.17 -4.21
CA GLY A 558 -11.35 36.53 -4.73
C GLY A 558 -11.76 37.59 -3.70
N PRO A 559 -11.61 38.91 -4.01
CA PRO A 559 -11.87 39.98 -3.07
C PRO A 559 -13.35 40.13 -2.70
N GLU A 560 -14.23 39.70 -3.57
CA GLU A 560 -15.67 39.78 -3.37
C GLU A 560 -16.25 38.47 -2.80
N TRP A 561 -17.31 38.56 -1.99
CA TRP A 561 -18.02 37.41 -1.50
C TRP A 561 -18.60 36.57 -2.65
N LYS A 562 -18.20 35.33 -2.71
CA LYS A 562 -18.67 34.34 -3.69
C LYS A 562 -19.22 33.12 -2.97
N GLU A 563 -20.33 32.60 -3.43
CA GLU A 563 -20.83 31.28 -3.03
C GLU A 563 -20.13 30.19 -3.86
N VAL A 564 -19.64 29.19 -3.16
CA VAL A 564 -18.99 27.98 -3.73
C VAL A 564 -19.81 26.78 -3.30
N SER A 565 -20.18 25.94 -4.26
CA SER A 565 -20.94 24.71 -4.03
C SER A 565 -20.18 23.54 -4.64
N VAL A 566 -19.90 22.52 -3.84
CA VAL A 566 -19.07 21.37 -4.23
C VAL A 566 -19.81 20.07 -3.90
N PRO A 567 -20.22 19.28 -4.92
CA PRO A 567 -20.79 17.95 -4.68
C PRO A 567 -19.77 17.02 -4.00
N LEU A 568 -20.23 16.21 -3.04
CA LEU A 568 -19.37 15.23 -2.35
C LEU A 568 -18.80 14.18 -3.29
N SER A 569 -19.46 13.92 -4.41
CA SER A 569 -18.96 13.01 -5.46
C SER A 569 -17.62 13.45 -6.09
N ARG A 570 -17.22 14.71 -5.90
CA ARG A 570 -15.93 15.23 -6.35
C ARG A 570 -14.77 14.86 -5.43
N PHE A 571 -15.02 14.19 -4.29
CA PHE A 571 -13.99 13.75 -3.36
C PHE A 571 -13.80 12.24 -3.50
N PRO A 572 -12.83 11.79 -4.31
CA PRO A 572 -12.63 10.38 -4.57
C PRO A 572 -12.24 9.64 -3.29
N GLY A 573 -12.82 8.46 -3.09
CA GLY A 573 -12.48 7.61 -1.97
C GLY A 573 -13.02 8.09 -0.60
N ILE A 574 -13.82 9.13 -0.52
CA ILE A 574 -14.46 9.54 0.74
C ILE A 574 -15.74 8.73 0.95
N ASP A 575 -15.86 8.14 2.14
CA ASP A 575 -17.12 7.55 2.63
C ASP A 575 -17.85 8.57 3.52
N PRO A 576 -18.95 9.17 3.06
CA PRO A 576 -19.68 10.14 3.86
C PRO A 576 -20.27 9.55 5.15
N ALA A 577 -20.48 8.23 5.23
CA ALA A 577 -20.94 7.58 6.45
C ALA A 577 -19.87 7.48 7.55
N LEU A 578 -18.61 7.76 7.20
CA LEU A 578 -17.46 7.68 8.10
C LEU A 578 -16.60 8.94 8.07
N LEU A 579 -17.19 10.12 7.81
CA LEU A 579 -16.44 11.37 7.66
C LEU A 579 -15.80 11.79 8.97
N THR A 580 -14.49 12.12 8.95
CA THR A 580 -13.72 12.50 10.14
C THR A 580 -13.29 13.98 10.14
N MET A 581 -13.21 14.62 8.95
CA MET A 581 -12.79 16.02 8.85
C MET A 581 -13.28 16.66 7.55
N ILE A 582 -13.62 17.96 7.64
CA ILE A 582 -13.79 18.88 6.51
C ILE A 582 -12.83 20.05 6.76
N GLY A 583 -11.89 20.30 5.86
CA GLY A 583 -10.85 21.34 6.02
C GLY A 583 -10.87 22.38 4.89
N PHE A 584 -10.54 23.62 5.22
CA PHE A 584 -10.32 24.73 4.29
C PHE A 584 -8.90 25.23 4.48
N ASN A 585 -8.01 24.91 3.54
CA ASN A 585 -6.58 25.03 3.74
C ASN A 585 -5.89 25.87 2.67
N ALA A 586 -4.87 26.61 3.08
CA ALA A 586 -3.83 27.19 2.24
C ALA A 586 -2.65 26.21 2.11
N GLY A 587 -1.88 26.33 1.06
CA GLY A 587 -0.69 25.52 0.77
C GLY A 587 -0.84 24.72 -0.54
N PRO A 588 0.20 23.93 -0.92
CA PRO A 588 1.47 23.71 -0.20
C PRO A 588 2.55 24.79 -0.44
N GLU A 589 2.32 25.76 -1.33
CA GLU A 589 3.30 26.82 -1.56
C GLU A 589 3.50 27.66 -0.28
N PRO A 590 4.76 27.93 0.15
CA PRO A 590 5.03 28.78 1.30
C PRO A 590 4.55 30.20 1.07
N GLY A 591 3.98 30.82 2.11
CA GLY A 591 3.48 32.18 2.03
C GLY A 591 2.51 32.54 3.14
N ASP A 592 2.10 33.80 3.15
CA ASP A 592 1.01 34.29 3.99
C ASP A 592 -0.27 34.33 3.16
N TYR A 593 -1.35 33.78 3.72
CA TYR A 593 -2.63 33.59 3.08
C TYR A 593 -3.75 34.18 3.94
N ARG A 594 -4.75 34.75 3.30
CA ARG A 594 -5.91 35.28 4.00
C ARG A 594 -7.19 35.01 3.21
N PHE A 595 -8.12 34.36 3.86
CA PHE A 595 -9.49 34.25 3.37
C PHE A 595 -10.51 34.42 4.50
N GLU A 596 -11.71 34.74 4.11
CA GLU A 596 -12.85 34.88 5.02
C GLU A 596 -13.91 33.89 4.56
N ILE A 597 -14.50 33.16 5.52
CA ILE A 597 -15.50 32.14 5.25
C ILE A 597 -16.74 32.36 6.10
N ALA A 598 -17.89 32.18 5.48
CA ALA A 598 -19.20 32.30 6.13
C ALA A 598 -20.18 31.29 5.56
N ASP A 599 -21.27 31.08 6.28
CA ASP A 599 -22.44 30.35 5.81
C ASP A 599 -22.12 28.98 5.22
N VAL A 600 -21.29 28.20 5.96
CA VAL A 600 -20.98 26.84 5.56
C VAL A 600 -22.18 25.93 5.83
N ARG A 601 -22.64 25.26 4.78
CA ARG A 601 -23.82 24.40 4.79
C ARG A 601 -23.52 23.03 4.23
N LEU A 602 -24.15 22.02 4.83
CA LEU A 602 -24.22 20.65 4.34
C LEU A 602 -25.63 20.41 3.80
N LEU A 603 -25.74 20.12 2.51
CA LEU A 603 -27.01 20.04 1.80
C LEU A 603 -27.29 18.61 1.33
N ASP A 604 -28.53 18.18 1.36
CA ASP A 604 -29.00 16.86 0.92
C ASP A 604 -29.39 16.80 -0.57
N LYS A 605 -29.16 17.89 -1.28
CA LYS A 605 -29.47 18.06 -2.71
C LYS A 605 -28.21 18.31 -3.52
#